data_c2373e413ff008a63ac79b159f82e11a
#
_entry.id   c2373e413ff008a63ac79b159f82e11a
#
_cell.length_a   1.000
_cell.length_b   1.000
_cell.length_c   1.000
_cell.angle_alpha   90.00
_cell.angle_beta   90.00
_cell.angle_gamma   90.00
#
_symmetry.space_group_name_H-M   'P 1'
#
loop_
_entity.id
_entity.type
_entity.pdbx_description
1 polymer ?
#
loop_
_entity_poly.entity_id
_entity_poly.type
_entity_poly.pdbx_seq_one_letter_code
_entity_poly.pdbx_strand_id
1 'polypeptide(L)'
;MQATNLFSRTVPCKKELITEDTSAYLGTETYSIMKNSLLRISPNGTLAISGKTINSVLFLDNEMVELLQQPTFTLNGMPQSVVQNLLSHELIEQTDKPNSFKKVHCLNNALPYYGRIEITDACQCDCDICYKAEIPTPPPSLDILKKRIKHLRKLGITRLEILGGEPLLRKDLPELCDFVTKENFLYTIVTNGEYLSSLDKRAINSLKSASDVIISIDSYGELHDKSRKRPGLFAKDIEGIQVLKENGINCSLLCTVNQDNEPGIDQLVEYLKPFEVNLFIRPTIIAGAAANNELQNVDMRRIYEKHKNNPHVFHNTVHLADKIPESKYYGCDIRQLINIDVNGRLLICHMDRKHKKGPIEKYTPEMLLQELDFTLRSRLKKQETCKDCDVNSSSEGIKCGGFCQFSNTFIKNKIKER
;
A
#
# COMPACT_ATOMS: atom_id res chain seq x y z
N MET A 1 -14.96 13.53 21.82
CA MET A 1 -14.40 12.41 21.02
C MET A 1 -13.49 13.00 19.95
N GLN A 2 -12.19 12.80 20.04
CA GLN A 2 -11.25 13.22 19.01
C GLN A 2 -10.74 11.97 18.29
N ALA A 3 -11.35 11.65 17.14
CA ALA A 3 -10.76 10.73 16.19
C ALA A 3 -9.60 11.47 15.51
N THR A 4 -8.40 11.37 16.04
CA THR A 4 -7.21 11.95 15.44
C THR A 4 -6.78 11.08 14.25
N ASN A 5 -6.93 11.64 13.08
CA ASN A 5 -6.53 11.05 11.79
C ASN A 5 -5.00 10.98 11.71
N LEU A 6 -4.42 9.88 12.22
CA LEU A 6 -2.97 9.78 12.35
C LEU A 6 -2.25 9.24 11.11
N PHE A 7 -2.94 8.59 10.15
CA PHE A 7 -2.23 7.94 9.05
C PHE A 7 -3.09 7.66 7.83
N SER A 8 -3.39 8.68 7.02
CA SER A 8 -3.83 8.44 5.65
C SER A 8 -2.66 8.69 4.70
N ARG A 9 -2.06 7.65 4.16
CA ARG A 9 -1.08 7.78 3.09
C ARG A 9 -1.33 6.74 2.03
N THR A 10 -1.69 7.26 0.89
CA THR A 10 -1.64 6.86 -0.52
C THR A 10 -2.95 6.93 -1.28
N VAL A 11 -4.08 7.10 -0.62
CA VAL A 11 -5.26 7.62 -1.32
C VAL A 11 -5.26 9.11 -1.03
N PRO A 12 -5.43 10.01 -2.01
CA PRO A 12 -5.75 11.37 -1.68
C PRO A 12 -7.03 11.28 -0.85
N CYS A 13 -6.89 11.40 0.47
CA CYS A 13 -7.98 11.85 1.27
C CYS A 13 -8.46 13.10 0.51
N LYS A 14 -9.68 13.10 -0.03
CA LYS A 14 -10.35 14.35 -0.24
C LYS A 14 -10.24 15.04 1.11
N LYS A 15 -9.24 15.90 1.28
CA LYS A 15 -9.27 16.94 2.27
C LYS A 15 -10.29 17.96 1.76
N GLU A 16 -11.55 17.60 1.81
CA GLU A 16 -12.46 18.54 2.37
C GLU A 16 -11.92 18.77 3.77
N LEU A 17 -11.51 20.00 4.07
CA LEU A 17 -11.36 20.50 5.42
C LEU A 17 -12.52 19.84 6.19
N ILE A 18 -12.18 18.90 7.10
CA ILE A 18 -13.15 18.44 8.07
C ILE A 18 -13.36 19.70 8.91
N THR A 19 -14.32 20.52 8.49
CA THR A 19 -14.97 21.45 9.39
C THR A 19 -15.35 20.57 10.56
N GLU A 20 -15.01 20.96 11.78
CA GLU A 20 -15.43 20.29 12.99
C GLU A 20 -16.95 20.40 13.05
N ASP A 21 -17.61 19.67 12.19
CA ASP A 21 -19.08 19.57 12.20
C ASP A 21 -19.44 18.67 13.37
N THR A 22 -19.71 19.32 14.49
CA THR A 22 -20.18 18.68 15.71
C THR A 22 -21.70 18.46 15.72
N SER A 23 -22.41 18.81 14.62
CA SER A 23 -23.83 18.53 14.50
C SER A 23 -24.10 17.02 14.62
N ALA A 24 -25.18 16.66 15.29
CA ALA A 24 -25.56 15.28 15.47
C ALA A 24 -26.05 14.67 14.14
N TYR A 25 -25.54 13.49 13.79
CA TYR A 25 -26.09 12.68 12.72
C TYR A 25 -27.47 12.18 13.13
N LEU A 26 -28.48 12.45 12.31
CA LEU A 26 -29.89 12.10 12.60
C LEU A 26 -30.40 10.92 11.77
N GLY A 27 -29.51 10.21 11.07
CA GLY A 27 -29.86 9.02 10.29
C GLY A 27 -30.24 7.85 11.18
N THR A 28 -31.22 7.09 10.73
CA THR A 28 -31.72 5.88 11.42
C THR A 28 -31.24 4.59 10.76
N GLU A 29 -30.35 4.72 9.77
CA GLU A 29 -29.82 3.61 9.00
C GLU A 29 -29.00 2.66 9.89
N THR A 30 -29.06 1.38 9.55
CA THR A 30 -28.26 0.34 10.18
C THR A 30 -26.95 0.17 9.44
N TYR A 31 -25.87 0.08 10.18
CA TYR A 31 -24.52 -0.11 9.69
C TYR A 31 -23.90 -1.38 10.25
N SER A 32 -22.94 -1.91 9.55
CA SER A 32 -22.07 -2.97 9.99
C SER A 32 -20.62 -2.67 9.62
N ILE A 33 -19.69 -3.37 10.24
CA ILE A 33 -18.26 -3.29 9.89
C ILE A 33 -18.06 -3.81 8.49
N MET A 34 -17.25 -3.09 7.69
CA MET A 34 -16.82 -3.57 6.39
C MET A 34 -16.17 -4.95 6.50
N LYS A 35 -16.56 -5.87 5.62
CA LYS A 35 -16.05 -7.24 5.59
C LYS A 35 -14.52 -7.30 5.64
N ASN A 36 -13.98 -8.24 6.40
CA ASN A 36 -12.54 -8.46 6.61
C ASN A 36 -11.79 -7.34 7.35
N SER A 37 -12.46 -6.35 7.94
CA SER A 37 -11.78 -5.35 8.76
C SER A 37 -11.15 -5.95 10.02
N LEU A 38 -10.07 -5.32 10.51
CA LEU A 38 -9.29 -5.78 11.66
C LEU A 38 -9.28 -4.73 12.78
N LEU A 39 -9.32 -5.21 14.03
CA LEU A 39 -8.91 -4.44 15.20
C LEU A 39 -7.51 -4.87 15.64
N ARG A 40 -6.57 -3.95 15.61
CA ARG A 40 -5.22 -4.12 16.16
C ARG A 40 -5.19 -3.49 17.55
N ILE A 41 -5.15 -4.33 18.56
CA ILE A 41 -5.28 -3.95 19.97
C ILE A 41 -3.91 -3.97 20.64
N SER A 42 -3.53 -2.89 21.31
CA SER A 42 -2.30 -2.80 22.09
C SER A 42 -2.54 -2.05 23.41
N PRO A 43 -1.59 -2.09 24.36
CA PRO A 43 -1.70 -1.33 25.62
C PRO A 43 -1.83 0.19 25.44
N ASN A 44 -1.36 0.74 24.32
CA ASN A 44 -1.41 2.16 24.01
C ASN A 44 -2.55 2.55 23.04
N GLY A 45 -3.56 1.70 22.88
CA GLY A 45 -4.78 2.01 22.14
C GLY A 45 -5.17 0.97 21.10
N THR A 46 -6.23 1.24 20.35
CA THR A 46 -6.78 0.35 19.33
C THR A 46 -6.81 1.04 17.96
N LEU A 47 -6.33 0.34 16.95
CA LEU A 47 -6.43 0.76 15.55
C LEU A 47 -7.46 -0.11 14.82
N ALA A 48 -8.38 0.53 14.09
CA ALA A 48 -9.22 -0.15 13.12
C ALA A 48 -8.59 -0.04 11.73
N ILE A 49 -8.53 -1.15 11.02
CA ILE A 49 -7.96 -1.26 9.69
C ILE A 49 -9.04 -1.78 8.75
N SER A 50 -9.37 -1.00 7.72
CA SER A 50 -10.39 -1.39 6.74
C SER A 50 -9.99 -2.66 5.99
N GLY A 51 -10.96 -3.54 5.78
CA GLY A 51 -10.81 -4.75 4.96
C GLY A 51 -10.80 -4.47 3.46
N LYS A 52 -11.27 -3.29 3.05
CA LYS A 52 -11.46 -2.92 1.65
C LYS A 52 -10.32 -2.03 1.13
N THR A 53 -9.92 -1.04 1.91
CA THR A 53 -8.96 -0.03 1.45
C THR A 53 -7.59 -0.25 2.04
N ILE A 54 -6.55 -0.26 1.20
CA ILE A 54 -5.19 -0.67 1.58
C ILE A 54 -4.59 0.18 2.70
N ASN A 55 -4.95 1.45 2.85
CA ASN A 55 -4.29 2.37 3.78
C ASN A 55 -5.26 3.08 4.73
N SER A 56 -6.48 2.60 4.85
CA SER A 56 -7.44 3.17 5.80
C SER A 56 -7.25 2.58 7.18
N VAL A 57 -6.70 3.40 8.08
CA VAL A 57 -6.46 3.06 9.48
C VAL A 57 -6.97 4.20 10.35
N LEU A 58 -7.84 3.89 11.30
CA LEU A 58 -8.34 4.84 12.29
C LEU A 58 -7.92 4.43 13.70
N PHE A 59 -7.53 5.42 14.51
CA PHE A 59 -7.38 5.24 15.96
C PHE A 59 -8.75 5.36 16.60
N LEU A 60 -9.13 4.36 17.39
CA LEU A 60 -10.41 4.30 18.05
C LEU A 60 -10.27 4.50 19.57
N ASP A 61 -11.15 5.29 20.16
CA ASP A 61 -11.36 5.29 21.60
C ASP A 61 -12.17 4.06 22.05
N ASN A 62 -12.29 3.87 23.36
CA ASN A 62 -12.97 2.69 23.88
C ASN A 62 -14.46 2.67 23.55
N GLU A 63 -15.14 3.81 23.56
CA GLU A 63 -16.57 3.91 23.25
C GLU A 63 -16.83 3.51 21.79
N MET A 64 -15.98 3.98 20.88
CA MET A 64 -16.06 3.60 19.48
C MET A 64 -15.76 2.11 19.26
N VAL A 65 -14.76 1.56 19.98
CA VAL A 65 -14.44 0.12 19.92
C VAL A 65 -15.64 -0.71 20.39
N GLU A 66 -16.32 -0.31 21.46
CA GLU A 66 -17.50 -1.01 21.98
C GLU A 66 -18.67 -0.95 20.97
N LEU A 67 -18.96 0.22 20.41
CA LEU A 67 -19.99 0.38 19.39
C LEU A 67 -19.73 -0.50 18.17
N LEU A 68 -18.53 -0.37 17.60
CA LEU A 68 -18.17 -1.05 16.34
C LEU A 68 -17.97 -2.57 16.51
N GLN A 69 -17.93 -3.09 17.74
CA GLN A 69 -17.92 -4.53 18.00
C GLN A 69 -19.32 -5.18 17.95
N GLN A 70 -20.38 -4.39 17.93
CA GLN A 70 -21.72 -4.93 17.75
C GLN A 70 -21.87 -5.46 16.30
N PRO A 71 -22.67 -6.51 16.09
CA PRO A 71 -22.87 -7.09 14.76
C PRO A 71 -23.46 -6.07 13.75
N THR A 72 -24.41 -5.27 14.25
CA THR A 72 -24.98 -4.12 13.55
C THR A 72 -25.19 -3.00 14.59
N PHE A 73 -25.16 -1.76 14.14
CA PHE A 73 -25.32 -0.57 14.99
C PHE A 73 -25.93 0.60 14.19
N THR A 74 -26.42 1.60 14.93
CA THR A 74 -26.82 2.89 14.37
C THR A 74 -25.84 3.97 14.79
N LEU A 75 -25.74 5.03 14.01
CA LEU A 75 -24.86 6.17 14.28
C LEU A 75 -25.63 7.42 14.72
N ASN A 76 -26.93 7.25 15.00
CA ASN A 76 -27.78 8.35 15.41
C ASN A 76 -27.24 9.05 16.68
N GLY A 77 -27.21 10.38 16.65
CA GLY A 77 -26.65 11.19 17.72
C GLY A 77 -25.14 11.34 17.73
N MET A 78 -24.40 10.65 16.85
CA MET A 78 -22.95 10.83 16.73
C MET A 78 -22.62 12.13 15.97
N PRO A 79 -21.44 12.75 16.26
CA PRO A 79 -20.98 13.88 15.46
C PRO A 79 -20.87 13.50 13.97
N GLN A 80 -21.39 14.36 13.08
CA GLN A 80 -21.38 14.14 11.63
C GLN A 80 -19.96 13.88 11.09
N SER A 81 -18.95 14.59 11.65
CA SER A 81 -17.55 14.38 11.30
C SER A 81 -17.02 12.99 11.62
N VAL A 82 -17.51 12.36 12.69
CA VAL A 82 -17.16 10.98 13.06
C VAL A 82 -17.76 9.99 12.06
N VAL A 83 -19.04 10.17 11.72
CA VAL A 83 -19.73 9.34 10.73
C VAL A 83 -19.05 9.41 9.37
N GLN A 84 -18.73 10.62 8.91
CA GLN A 84 -18.01 10.83 7.66
C GLN A 84 -16.62 10.18 7.67
N ASN A 85 -15.88 10.24 8.78
CA ASN A 85 -14.59 9.57 8.92
C ASN A 85 -14.72 8.05 8.79
N LEU A 86 -15.68 7.44 9.46
CA LEU A 86 -15.90 6.00 9.39
C LEU A 86 -16.25 5.54 7.95
N LEU A 87 -17.10 6.30 7.25
CA LEU A 87 -17.50 6.03 5.87
C LEU A 87 -16.35 6.27 4.88
N SER A 88 -15.67 7.42 4.98
CA SER A 88 -14.56 7.76 4.07
C SER A 88 -13.37 6.82 4.20
N HIS A 89 -13.18 6.21 5.37
CA HIS A 89 -12.17 5.18 5.59
C HIS A 89 -12.68 3.78 5.26
N GLU A 90 -13.89 3.66 4.73
CA GLU A 90 -14.50 2.37 4.38
C GLU A 90 -14.38 1.33 5.50
N LEU A 91 -14.57 1.77 6.74
CA LEU A 91 -14.61 0.89 7.91
C LEU A 91 -15.99 0.30 8.15
N ILE A 92 -17.01 1.02 7.72
CA ILE A 92 -18.42 0.64 7.87
C ILE A 92 -19.14 0.70 6.54
N GLU A 93 -20.19 -0.06 6.42
CA GLU A 93 -21.13 -0.05 5.29
C GLU A 93 -22.56 -0.05 5.79
N GLN A 94 -23.44 0.64 5.08
CA GLN A 94 -24.88 0.62 5.37
C GLN A 94 -25.42 -0.75 4.96
N THR A 95 -25.84 -1.54 5.94
CA THR A 95 -26.37 -2.90 5.74
C THR A 95 -26.94 -3.43 7.04
N ASP A 96 -27.91 -4.33 6.93
CA ASP A 96 -28.46 -5.15 8.02
C ASP A 96 -27.76 -6.51 8.17
N LYS A 97 -26.80 -6.80 7.26
CA LYS A 97 -26.00 -8.03 7.35
C LYS A 97 -24.89 -7.87 8.38
N PRO A 98 -24.87 -8.70 9.44
CA PRO A 98 -23.87 -8.57 10.49
C PRO A 98 -22.47 -8.95 10.00
N ASN A 99 -21.52 -8.13 10.34
CA ASN A 99 -20.09 -8.41 10.22
C ASN A 99 -19.38 -8.12 11.54
N SER A 100 -18.19 -8.64 11.71
CA SER A 100 -17.37 -8.39 12.89
C SER A 100 -15.91 -8.23 12.55
N PHE A 101 -15.20 -7.46 13.35
CA PHE A 101 -13.76 -7.34 13.26
C PHE A 101 -13.04 -8.65 13.58
N LYS A 102 -11.98 -8.93 12.86
CA LYS A 102 -10.95 -9.86 13.31
C LYS A 102 -10.02 -9.13 14.28
N LYS A 103 -9.79 -9.69 15.47
CA LYS A 103 -8.96 -9.06 16.50
C LYS A 103 -7.52 -9.55 16.43
N VAL A 104 -6.59 -8.62 16.48
CA VAL A 104 -5.15 -8.89 16.52
C VAL A 104 -4.53 -8.12 17.69
N HIS A 105 -3.93 -8.83 18.62
CA HIS A 105 -3.21 -8.23 19.73
C HIS A 105 -1.75 -8.00 19.35
N CYS A 106 -1.21 -6.84 19.72
CA CYS A 106 0.19 -6.48 19.52
C CYS A 106 0.75 -5.77 20.76
N LEU A 107 2.06 -5.72 20.88
CA LEU A 107 2.72 -5.09 22.03
C LEU A 107 2.61 -3.57 21.99
N ASN A 108 2.68 -2.98 20.82
CA ASN A 108 2.68 -1.54 20.66
C ASN A 108 2.20 -1.15 19.24
N ASN A 109 1.32 -0.16 19.16
CA ASN A 109 0.85 0.38 17.88
C ASN A 109 1.92 1.20 17.12
N ALA A 110 3.03 1.57 17.76
CA ALA A 110 4.18 2.15 17.08
C ALA A 110 4.93 1.15 16.17
N LEU A 111 4.72 -0.18 16.35
CA LEU A 111 5.23 -1.19 15.44
C LEU A 111 4.57 -1.07 14.06
N PRO A 112 5.28 -1.38 12.98
CA PRO A 112 4.68 -1.47 11.65
C PRO A 112 3.47 -2.39 11.66
N TYR A 113 2.44 -2.03 10.91
CA TYR A 113 1.26 -2.90 10.71
C TYR A 113 1.24 -3.52 9.32
N TYR A 114 2.10 -3.04 8.42
CA TYR A 114 2.16 -3.43 7.03
C TYR A 114 3.51 -4.06 6.69
N GLY A 115 3.51 -5.20 6.03
CA GLY A 115 4.68 -5.91 5.56
C GLY A 115 4.59 -6.21 4.06
N ARG A 116 5.68 -5.97 3.33
CA ARG A 116 5.87 -6.48 1.98
C ARG A 116 6.75 -7.71 2.06
N ILE A 117 6.34 -8.80 1.43
CA ILE A 117 7.11 -10.03 1.40
C ILE A 117 7.34 -10.51 -0.03
N GLU A 118 8.62 -10.61 -0.40
CA GLU A 118 9.00 -11.22 -1.68
C GLU A 118 9.04 -12.75 -1.52
N ILE A 119 8.20 -13.45 -2.29
CA ILE A 119 8.07 -14.90 -2.20
C ILE A 119 8.88 -15.65 -3.26
N THR A 120 9.35 -14.95 -4.29
CA THR A 120 10.17 -15.49 -5.37
C THR A 120 10.94 -14.39 -6.07
N ASP A 121 12.09 -14.71 -6.65
CA ASP A 121 12.80 -13.84 -7.59
C ASP A 121 12.51 -14.20 -9.05
N ALA A 122 11.93 -15.39 -9.30
CA ALA A 122 11.58 -15.79 -10.65
C ALA A 122 10.54 -14.84 -11.25
N CYS A 123 10.79 -14.39 -12.46
CA CYS A 123 9.90 -13.54 -13.26
C CYS A 123 10.17 -13.83 -14.74
N GLN A 124 9.14 -13.85 -15.55
CA GLN A 124 9.25 -14.02 -17.00
C GLN A 124 9.42 -12.68 -17.75
N CYS A 125 9.21 -11.55 -17.06
CA CYS A 125 9.46 -10.22 -17.59
C CYS A 125 10.88 -9.75 -17.26
N ASP A 126 11.44 -8.92 -18.13
CA ASP A 126 12.75 -8.26 -17.94
C ASP A 126 12.60 -6.73 -18.04
N CYS A 127 11.73 -6.19 -17.19
CA CYS A 127 11.28 -4.81 -17.24
C CYS A 127 12.41 -3.81 -17.06
N ASP A 128 12.46 -2.76 -17.88
CA ASP A 128 13.42 -1.66 -17.75
C ASP A 128 13.28 -0.89 -16.44
N ILE A 129 12.06 -0.88 -15.86
CA ILE A 129 11.73 -0.21 -14.60
C ILE A 129 11.95 -1.06 -13.35
N CYS A 130 12.43 -2.31 -13.49
CA CYS A 130 12.53 -3.22 -12.35
C CYS A 130 13.50 -2.69 -11.29
N TYR A 131 13.02 -2.58 -10.05
CA TYR A 131 13.88 -2.17 -8.93
C TYR A 131 14.87 -3.26 -8.49
N LYS A 132 14.67 -4.50 -8.96
CA LYS A 132 15.53 -5.65 -8.70
C LYS A 132 16.56 -5.76 -9.82
N ALA A 133 17.84 -5.59 -9.50
CA ALA A 133 18.96 -5.82 -10.41
C ALA A 133 19.88 -6.92 -9.87
N GLU A 134 19.36 -7.74 -8.96
CA GLU A 134 20.12 -8.81 -8.29
C GLU A 134 20.00 -10.12 -9.08
N ILE A 135 21.00 -10.96 -8.93
CA ILE A 135 20.95 -12.33 -9.46
C ILE A 135 19.81 -13.06 -8.74
N PRO A 136 18.86 -13.65 -9.48
CA PRO A 136 17.76 -14.40 -8.87
C PRO A 136 18.27 -15.53 -7.97
N THR A 137 17.67 -15.65 -6.79
CA THR A 137 17.94 -16.73 -5.85
C THR A 137 16.85 -17.79 -5.90
N PRO A 138 17.15 -19.06 -5.52
CA PRO A 138 16.11 -20.08 -5.43
C PRO A 138 14.97 -19.62 -4.50
N PRO A 139 13.71 -19.86 -4.88
CA PRO A 139 12.58 -19.46 -4.04
C PRO A 139 12.58 -20.25 -2.73
N PRO A 140 12.23 -19.61 -1.60
CA PRO A 140 12.06 -20.31 -0.34
C PRO A 140 10.93 -21.35 -0.43
N SER A 141 11.04 -22.46 0.31
CA SER A 141 9.97 -23.42 0.42
C SER A 141 8.73 -22.81 1.08
N LEU A 142 7.57 -23.41 0.86
CA LEU A 142 6.32 -22.98 1.48
C LEU A 142 6.42 -22.96 3.02
N ASP A 143 7.11 -23.93 3.61
CA ASP A 143 7.30 -24.00 5.07
C ASP A 143 8.14 -22.84 5.61
N ILE A 144 9.16 -22.41 4.88
CA ILE A 144 9.95 -21.22 5.22
C ILE A 144 9.05 -19.98 5.17
N LEU A 145 8.24 -19.81 4.12
CA LEU A 145 7.30 -18.69 4.01
C LEU A 145 6.27 -18.71 5.15
N LYS A 146 5.70 -19.87 5.47
CA LYS A 146 4.77 -20.01 6.61
C LYS A 146 5.42 -19.63 7.95
N LYS A 147 6.68 -20.00 8.19
CA LYS A 147 7.43 -19.59 9.38
C LYS A 147 7.61 -18.07 9.44
N ARG A 148 8.01 -17.44 8.33
CA ARG A 148 8.14 -15.98 8.22
C ARG A 148 6.83 -15.27 8.48
N ILE A 149 5.74 -15.70 7.86
CA ILE A 149 4.41 -15.12 8.02
C ILE A 149 3.96 -15.20 9.49
N LYS A 150 4.13 -16.36 10.15
CA LYS A 150 3.86 -16.49 11.59
C LYS A 150 4.71 -15.53 12.42
N HIS A 151 5.97 -15.35 12.05
CA HIS A 151 6.83 -14.41 12.77
C HIS A 151 6.39 -12.97 12.56
N LEU A 152 6.03 -12.58 11.34
CA LEU A 152 5.46 -11.25 11.06
C LEU A 152 4.20 -10.98 11.89
N ARG A 153 3.35 -11.99 12.08
CA ARG A 153 2.18 -11.87 12.98
C ARG A 153 2.61 -11.56 14.43
N LYS A 154 3.65 -12.24 14.95
CA LYS A 154 4.20 -11.96 16.28
C LYS A 154 4.76 -10.55 16.40
N LEU A 155 5.32 -10.00 15.32
CA LEU A 155 5.77 -8.61 15.26
C LEU A 155 4.61 -7.59 15.14
N GLY A 156 3.36 -8.04 15.11
CA GLY A 156 2.19 -7.17 15.02
C GLY A 156 1.81 -6.74 13.61
N ILE A 157 2.42 -7.31 12.58
CA ILE A 157 2.02 -7.07 11.20
C ILE A 157 0.64 -7.68 10.97
N THR A 158 -0.26 -6.89 10.40
CA THR A 158 -1.66 -7.28 10.16
C THR A 158 -2.01 -7.27 8.69
N ARG A 159 -1.22 -6.57 7.88
CA ARG A 159 -1.41 -6.45 6.44
C ARG A 159 -0.16 -6.90 5.71
N LEU A 160 -0.34 -7.70 4.65
CA LEU A 160 0.74 -8.17 3.78
C LEU A 160 0.52 -7.73 2.33
N GLU A 161 1.59 -7.30 1.68
CA GLU A 161 1.69 -7.24 0.23
C GLU A 161 2.60 -8.38 -0.22
N ILE A 162 2.02 -9.33 -0.94
CA ILE A 162 2.73 -10.49 -1.47
C ILE A 162 3.21 -10.13 -2.87
N LEU A 163 4.50 -10.13 -3.06
CA LEU A 163 5.15 -9.77 -4.32
C LEU A 163 6.43 -10.58 -4.52
N GLY A 164 7.26 -10.18 -5.49
CA GLY A 164 8.54 -10.84 -5.73
C GLY A 164 9.06 -10.49 -7.12
N GLY A 165 9.48 -11.51 -7.88
CA GLY A 165 9.48 -11.46 -9.33
C GLY A 165 8.03 -11.53 -9.80
N GLU A 166 7.51 -12.74 -10.06
CA GLU A 166 6.09 -12.94 -10.36
C GLU A 166 5.49 -14.00 -9.43
N PRO A 167 4.61 -13.61 -8.48
CA PRO A 167 4.01 -14.54 -7.53
C PRO A 167 3.21 -15.68 -8.20
N LEU A 168 2.54 -15.42 -9.32
CA LEU A 168 1.71 -16.40 -10.02
C LEU A 168 2.52 -17.55 -10.65
N LEU A 169 3.86 -17.43 -10.72
CA LEU A 169 4.73 -18.55 -11.11
C LEU A 169 4.84 -19.64 -10.03
N ARG A 170 4.48 -19.33 -8.78
CA ARG A 170 4.52 -20.31 -7.70
C ARG A 170 3.30 -21.21 -7.73
N LYS A 171 3.53 -22.50 -7.93
CA LYS A 171 2.45 -23.52 -7.93
C LYS A 171 1.77 -23.69 -6.57
N ASP A 172 2.49 -23.35 -5.48
CA ASP A 172 2.01 -23.44 -4.10
C ASP A 172 1.43 -22.08 -3.59
N LEU A 173 1.19 -21.11 -4.50
CA LEU A 173 0.57 -19.83 -4.14
C LEU A 173 -0.83 -20.01 -3.53
N PRO A 174 -1.71 -20.89 -4.02
CA PRO A 174 -3.01 -21.13 -3.39
C PRO A 174 -2.90 -21.54 -1.92
N GLU A 175 -2.00 -22.47 -1.59
CA GLU A 175 -1.76 -22.89 -0.21
C GLU A 175 -1.18 -21.78 0.67
N LEU A 176 -0.37 -20.91 0.08
CA LEU A 176 0.16 -19.74 0.77
C LEU A 176 -0.96 -18.76 1.08
N CYS A 177 -1.85 -18.48 0.13
CA CYS A 177 -3.02 -17.59 0.31
C CYS A 177 -3.95 -18.12 1.41
N ASP A 178 -4.26 -19.41 1.39
CA ASP A 178 -5.07 -20.07 2.43
C ASP A 178 -4.42 -19.91 3.82
N PHE A 179 -3.10 -20.09 3.87
CA PHE A 179 -2.36 -19.94 5.12
C PHE A 179 -2.36 -18.50 5.63
N VAL A 180 -2.13 -17.50 4.77
CA VAL A 180 -2.16 -16.07 5.11
C VAL A 180 -3.54 -15.68 5.65
N THR A 181 -4.61 -16.16 5.01
CA THR A 181 -6.00 -15.97 5.45
C THR A 181 -6.24 -16.57 6.83
N LYS A 182 -5.77 -17.81 7.05
CA LYS A 182 -5.89 -18.50 8.35
C LYS A 182 -5.16 -17.77 9.47
N GLU A 183 -4.01 -17.18 9.17
CA GLU A 183 -3.24 -16.35 10.14
C GLU A 183 -3.86 -14.95 10.34
N ASN A 184 -5.04 -14.70 9.82
CA ASN A 184 -5.79 -13.43 9.94
C ASN A 184 -5.07 -12.20 9.40
N PHE A 185 -4.32 -12.33 8.31
CA PHE A 185 -3.82 -11.18 7.58
C PHE A 185 -4.87 -10.64 6.61
N LEU A 186 -4.90 -9.33 6.45
CA LEU A 186 -5.34 -8.70 5.22
C LEU A 186 -4.18 -8.74 4.23
N TYR A 187 -4.40 -9.13 3.00
CA TYR A 187 -3.31 -9.18 2.06
C TYR A 187 -3.70 -8.77 0.64
N THR A 188 -2.72 -8.29 -0.09
CA THR A 188 -2.79 -7.99 -1.51
C THR A 188 -1.73 -8.81 -2.25
N ILE A 189 -1.97 -9.08 -3.52
CA ILE A 189 -1.02 -9.74 -4.41
C ILE A 189 -0.66 -8.75 -5.50
N VAL A 190 0.65 -8.53 -5.72
CA VAL A 190 1.14 -7.70 -6.82
C VAL A 190 1.68 -8.61 -7.91
N THR A 191 1.11 -8.51 -9.10
CA THR A 191 1.44 -9.36 -10.25
C THR A 191 1.66 -8.54 -11.51
N ASN A 192 2.40 -9.10 -12.46
CA ASN A 192 2.48 -8.55 -13.81
C ASN A 192 1.28 -8.90 -14.70
N GLY A 193 0.35 -9.71 -14.20
CA GLY A 193 -0.93 -10.01 -14.86
C GLY A 193 -0.91 -11.18 -15.85
N GLU A 194 0.23 -11.53 -16.44
CA GLU A 194 0.31 -12.45 -17.59
C GLU A 194 -0.44 -13.77 -17.44
N TYR A 195 -0.50 -14.30 -16.22
CA TYR A 195 -1.08 -15.61 -15.97
C TYR A 195 -2.52 -15.59 -15.44
N LEU A 196 -3.09 -14.42 -15.18
CA LEU A 196 -4.41 -14.30 -14.54
C LEU A 196 -5.52 -14.99 -15.35
N SER A 197 -5.52 -14.83 -16.68
CA SER A 197 -6.53 -15.45 -17.55
C SER A 197 -6.36 -16.98 -17.71
N SER A 198 -5.20 -17.51 -17.35
CA SER A 198 -4.88 -18.94 -17.45
C SER A 198 -4.90 -19.69 -16.11
N LEU A 199 -5.26 -19.02 -15.02
CA LEU A 199 -5.34 -19.64 -13.71
C LEU A 199 -6.46 -20.71 -13.65
N ASP A 200 -6.17 -21.82 -13.01
CA ASP A 200 -7.18 -22.82 -12.74
C ASP A 200 -8.18 -22.35 -11.66
N LYS A 201 -9.27 -23.11 -11.53
CA LYS A 201 -10.34 -22.79 -10.58
C LYS A 201 -9.85 -22.71 -9.12
N ARG A 202 -8.83 -23.51 -8.74
CA ARG A 202 -8.27 -23.50 -7.38
C ARG A 202 -7.50 -22.21 -7.12
N ALA A 203 -6.66 -21.81 -8.06
CA ALA A 203 -5.89 -20.57 -7.97
C ALA A 203 -6.81 -19.35 -7.93
N ILE A 204 -7.82 -19.27 -8.81
CA ILE A 204 -8.83 -18.20 -8.79
C ILE A 204 -9.55 -18.16 -7.44
N ASN A 205 -9.98 -19.30 -6.90
CA ASN A 205 -10.68 -19.31 -5.61
C ASN A 205 -9.77 -18.83 -4.46
N SER A 206 -8.47 -19.13 -4.48
CA SER A 206 -7.54 -18.65 -3.46
C SER A 206 -7.37 -17.13 -3.47
N LEU A 207 -7.49 -16.50 -4.65
CA LEU A 207 -7.41 -15.04 -4.78
C LEU A 207 -8.63 -14.32 -4.20
N LYS A 208 -9.78 -14.98 -4.03
CA LYS A 208 -11.00 -14.36 -3.45
C LYS A 208 -10.82 -13.89 -2.01
N SER A 209 -9.84 -14.43 -1.30
CA SER A 209 -9.52 -14.02 0.07
C SER A 209 -8.56 -12.83 0.12
N ALA A 210 -7.93 -12.45 -0.98
CA ALA A 210 -7.15 -11.24 -1.07
C ALA A 210 -8.07 -10.00 -0.97
N SER A 211 -7.58 -8.95 -0.31
CA SER A 211 -8.29 -7.67 -0.28
C SER A 211 -8.27 -7.00 -1.66
N ASP A 212 -7.19 -7.24 -2.42
CA ASP A 212 -7.00 -6.68 -3.76
C ASP A 212 -5.94 -7.48 -4.53
N VAL A 213 -6.08 -7.56 -5.84
CA VAL A 213 -5.06 -8.05 -6.77
C VAL A 213 -4.56 -6.86 -7.59
N ILE A 214 -3.30 -6.47 -7.37
CA ILE A 214 -2.71 -5.30 -8.02
C ILE A 214 -1.97 -5.75 -9.28
N ILE A 215 -2.49 -5.35 -10.43
CA ILE A 215 -1.89 -5.66 -11.73
C ILE A 215 -1.00 -4.49 -12.15
N SER A 216 0.22 -4.81 -12.56
CA SER A 216 1.19 -3.81 -13.00
C SER A 216 1.00 -3.50 -14.48
N ILE A 217 0.47 -2.31 -14.80
CA ILE A 217 0.21 -1.87 -16.17
C ILE A 217 0.76 -0.44 -16.37
N ASP A 218 1.82 -0.29 -17.18
CA ASP A 218 2.60 0.95 -17.18
C ASP A 218 2.21 1.94 -18.30
N SER A 219 1.46 1.49 -19.29
CA SER A 219 1.01 2.32 -20.41
C SER A 219 -0.05 1.58 -21.24
N TYR A 220 -0.52 2.18 -22.34
CA TYR A 220 -1.44 1.55 -23.28
C TYR A 220 -0.69 0.72 -24.32
N GLY A 221 -1.21 -0.50 -24.60
CA GLY A 221 -0.81 -1.35 -25.73
C GLY A 221 0.69 -1.65 -25.78
N GLU A 222 1.29 -1.45 -26.95
CA GLU A 222 2.70 -1.78 -27.19
C GLU A 222 3.69 -1.01 -26.29
N LEU A 223 3.34 0.16 -25.79
CA LEU A 223 4.21 0.90 -24.87
C LEU A 223 4.31 0.18 -23.52
N HIS A 224 3.23 -0.47 -23.07
CA HIS A 224 3.27 -1.35 -21.92
C HIS A 224 4.14 -2.58 -22.18
N ASP A 225 3.91 -3.26 -23.30
CA ASP A 225 4.67 -4.44 -23.69
C ASP A 225 6.19 -4.16 -23.78
N LYS A 226 6.56 -3.01 -24.33
CA LYS A 226 7.95 -2.55 -24.39
C LYS A 226 8.53 -2.31 -23.00
N SER A 227 7.82 -1.56 -22.13
CA SER A 227 8.24 -1.29 -20.75
C SER A 227 8.51 -2.58 -19.96
N ARG A 228 7.71 -3.61 -20.21
CA ARG A 228 7.81 -4.92 -19.55
C ARG A 228 8.68 -5.93 -20.31
N LYS A 229 9.14 -5.59 -21.53
CA LYS A 229 9.85 -6.49 -22.46
C LYS A 229 9.10 -7.82 -22.66
N ARG A 230 7.79 -7.70 -22.81
CA ARG A 230 6.89 -8.86 -22.91
C ARG A 230 5.79 -8.62 -23.96
N PRO A 231 6.01 -8.99 -25.22
CA PRO A 231 5.03 -8.78 -26.29
C PRO A 231 3.68 -9.45 -25.98
N GLY A 232 2.57 -8.73 -26.19
CA GLY A 232 1.22 -9.18 -25.96
C GLY A 232 0.78 -9.20 -24.48
N LEU A 233 1.60 -8.66 -23.58
CA LEU A 233 1.26 -8.63 -22.14
C LEU A 233 0.04 -7.76 -21.87
N PHE A 234 -0.07 -6.59 -22.52
CA PHE A 234 -1.22 -5.72 -22.36
C PHE A 234 -2.56 -6.43 -22.60
N ALA A 235 -2.66 -7.22 -23.67
CA ALA A 235 -3.87 -7.97 -23.97
C ALA A 235 -4.19 -9.00 -22.88
N LYS A 236 -3.18 -9.71 -22.38
CA LYS A 236 -3.33 -10.69 -21.28
C LYS A 236 -3.74 -10.02 -19.96
N ASP A 237 -3.25 -8.82 -19.67
CA ASP A 237 -3.63 -8.06 -18.49
C ASP A 237 -5.12 -7.67 -18.54
N ILE A 238 -5.58 -7.24 -19.72
CA ILE A 238 -7.01 -6.92 -19.91
C ILE A 238 -7.90 -8.16 -19.74
N GLU A 239 -7.51 -9.29 -20.31
CA GLU A 239 -8.19 -10.59 -20.07
C GLU A 239 -8.17 -10.94 -18.58
N GLY A 240 -7.03 -10.74 -17.92
CA GLY A 240 -6.89 -10.98 -16.47
C GLY A 240 -7.83 -10.13 -15.63
N ILE A 241 -7.97 -8.83 -15.94
CA ILE A 241 -8.94 -7.92 -15.29
C ILE A 241 -10.36 -8.47 -15.44
N GLN A 242 -10.74 -8.92 -16.65
CA GLN A 242 -12.07 -9.48 -16.90
C GLN A 242 -12.31 -10.73 -16.05
N VAL A 243 -11.36 -11.67 -16.04
CA VAL A 243 -11.46 -12.91 -15.23
C VAL A 243 -11.60 -12.58 -13.73
N LEU A 244 -10.85 -11.63 -13.20
CA LEU A 244 -10.97 -11.23 -11.80
C LEU A 244 -12.36 -10.65 -11.50
N LYS A 245 -12.87 -9.75 -12.35
CA LYS A 245 -14.20 -9.14 -12.19
C LYS A 245 -15.32 -10.18 -12.27
N GLU A 246 -15.28 -11.09 -13.24
CA GLU A 246 -16.26 -12.18 -13.40
C GLU A 246 -16.32 -13.09 -12.17
N ASN A 247 -15.20 -13.24 -11.45
CA ASN A 247 -15.10 -14.03 -10.23
C ASN A 247 -15.35 -13.22 -8.95
N GLY A 248 -15.71 -11.94 -9.04
CA GLY A 248 -15.96 -11.05 -7.90
C GLY A 248 -14.70 -10.78 -7.07
N ILE A 249 -13.53 -10.80 -7.70
CA ILE A 249 -12.24 -10.51 -7.07
C ILE A 249 -11.90 -9.04 -7.32
N ASN A 250 -11.63 -8.29 -6.25
CA ASN A 250 -11.19 -6.91 -6.37
C ASN A 250 -9.83 -6.84 -7.06
N CYS A 251 -9.71 -5.92 -8.01
CA CYS A 251 -8.42 -5.63 -8.65
C CYS A 251 -8.22 -4.13 -8.81
N SER A 252 -6.96 -3.74 -8.70
CA SER A 252 -6.48 -2.38 -8.96
C SER A 252 -5.26 -2.45 -9.90
N LEU A 253 -4.96 -1.34 -10.53
CA LEU A 253 -3.85 -1.23 -11.47
C LEU A 253 -2.77 -0.32 -10.90
N LEU A 254 -1.51 -0.70 -11.09
CA LEU A 254 -0.36 0.10 -10.69
C LEU A 254 0.46 0.48 -11.92
N CYS A 255 0.50 1.76 -12.21
CA CYS A 255 1.21 2.34 -13.34
C CYS A 255 2.48 3.04 -12.85
N THR A 256 3.63 2.62 -13.35
CA THR A 256 4.92 3.24 -13.07
C THR A 256 5.41 3.98 -14.32
N VAL A 257 5.47 5.31 -14.25
CA VAL A 257 5.66 6.20 -15.40
C VAL A 257 7.10 6.71 -15.51
N ASN A 258 7.61 6.72 -16.73
CA ASN A 258 8.86 7.34 -17.13
C ASN A 258 8.70 7.97 -18.54
N GLN A 259 9.78 8.55 -19.10
CA GLN A 259 9.73 9.23 -20.39
C GLN A 259 9.29 8.33 -21.58
N ASP A 260 9.54 7.01 -21.50
CA ASP A 260 9.29 6.09 -22.62
C ASP A 260 7.84 5.62 -22.68
N ASN A 261 7.17 5.52 -21.53
CA ASN A 261 5.79 5.02 -21.43
C ASN A 261 4.74 6.10 -21.17
N GLU A 262 5.17 7.31 -20.80
CA GLU A 262 4.30 8.46 -20.53
C GLU A 262 3.36 8.79 -21.70
N PRO A 263 3.76 8.72 -22.97
CA PRO A 263 2.87 9.08 -24.09
C PRO A 263 1.57 8.27 -24.17
N GLY A 264 1.54 7.05 -23.64
CA GLY A 264 0.34 6.19 -23.67
C GLY A 264 -0.57 6.30 -22.43
N ILE A 265 -0.23 7.14 -21.45
CA ILE A 265 -1.00 7.22 -20.18
C ILE A 265 -2.42 7.74 -20.40
N ASP A 266 -2.58 8.79 -21.20
CA ASP A 266 -3.90 9.37 -21.48
C ASP A 266 -4.82 8.35 -22.16
N GLN A 267 -4.26 7.58 -23.10
CA GLN A 267 -5.00 6.53 -23.81
C GLN A 267 -5.33 5.36 -22.87
N LEU A 268 -4.43 4.99 -21.97
CA LEU A 268 -4.67 3.98 -20.95
C LEU A 268 -5.85 4.37 -20.06
N VAL A 269 -5.84 5.60 -19.52
CA VAL A 269 -6.93 6.10 -18.67
C VAL A 269 -8.27 6.05 -19.40
N GLU A 270 -8.31 6.48 -20.65
CA GLU A 270 -9.54 6.46 -21.46
C GLU A 270 -10.03 5.01 -21.71
N TYR A 271 -9.11 4.13 -22.07
CA TYR A 271 -9.41 2.72 -22.36
C TYR A 271 -9.95 1.98 -21.13
N LEU A 272 -9.49 2.34 -19.92
CA LEU A 272 -9.88 1.67 -18.68
C LEU A 272 -11.24 2.11 -18.11
N LYS A 273 -11.84 3.19 -18.62
CA LYS A 273 -13.13 3.70 -18.11
C LYS A 273 -14.23 2.64 -18.00
N PRO A 274 -14.47 1.77 -19.02
CA PRO A 274 -15.52 0.77 -18.94
C PRO A 274 -15.29 -0.32 -17.87
N PHE A 275 -14.03 -0.47 -17.43
CA PHE A 275 -13.68 -1.50 -16.45
C PHE A 275 -13.92 -1.03 -15.01
N GLU A 276 -14.08 0.27 -14.76
CA GLU A 276 -14.31 0.82 -13.40
C GLU A 276 -13.28 0.30 -12.37
N VAL A 277 -12.00 0.20 -12.77
CA VAL A 277 -10.90 -0.25 -11.94
C VAL A 277 -10.04 0.93 -11.50
N ASN A 278 -9.53 0.89 -10.29
CA ASN A 278 -8.67 1.94 -9.78
C ASN A 278 -7.27 1.85 -10.41
N LEU A 279 -6.78 2.96 -10.93
CA LEU A 279 -5.45 3.12 -11.51
C LEU A 279 -4.59 4.01 -10.62
N PHE A 280 -3.55 3.46 -10.03
CA PHE A 280 -2.57 4.16 -9.21
C PHE A 280 -1.37 4.55 -10.05
N ILE A 281 -1.15 5.84 -10.28
CA ILE A 281 -0.05 6.36 -11.11
C ILE A 281 1.07 6.88 -10.21
N ARG A 282 2.30 6.42 -10.45
CA ARG A 282 3.49 6.87 -9.73
C ARG A 282 4.66 7.05 -10.71
N PRO A 283 5.64 7.92 -10.40
CA PRO A 283 6.86 8.00 -11.20
C PRO A 283 7.73 6.77 -10.99
N THR A 284 8.56 6.46 -11.98
CA THR A 284 9.61 5.46 -11.86
C THR A 284 10.59 5.86 -10.76
N ILE A 285 10.96 4.91 -9.92
CA ILE A 285 12.03 5.09 -8.95
C ILE A 285 13.33 4.63 -9.61
N ILE A 286 14.30 5.53 -9.71
CA ILE A 286 15.58 5.27 -10.39
C ILE A 286 16.46 4.39 -9.48
N ALA A 287 16.17 3.09 -9.50
CA ALA A 287 16.88 2.05 -8.77
C ALA A 287 16.85 0.74 -9.57
N GLY A 288 17.79 -0.17 -9.32
CA GLY A 288 17.87 -1.45 -10.03
C GLY A 288 18.05 -1.26 -11.53
N ALA A 289 17.26 -1.97 -12.35
CA ALA A 289 17.32 -1.87 -13.81
C ALA A 289 17.02 -0.45 -14.31
N ALA A 290 16.10 0.28 -13.67
CA ALA A 290 15.79 1.67 -14.04
C ALA A 290 17.02 2.59 -13.98
N ALA A 291 17.91 2.37 -13.01
CA ALA A 291 19.17 3.12 -12.92
C ALA A 291 20.18 2.69 -13.99
N ASN A 292 20.22 1.39 -14.29
CA ASN A 292 21.14 0.83 -15.29
C ASN A 292 20.72 1.22 -16.73
N ASN A 293 19.42 1.38 -16.97
CA ASN A 293 18.85 1.75 -18.27
C ASN A 293 18.71 3.27 -18.46
N GLU A 294 19.27 4.07 -17.52
CA GLU A 294 19.26 5.53 -17.59
C GLU A 294 17.85 6.15 -17.76
N LEU A 295 16.82 5.48 -17.20
CA LEU A 295 15.45 5.96 -17.29
C LEU A 295 15.31 7.33 -16.62
N GLN A 296 14.49 8.19 -17.22
CA GLN A 296 14.21 9.53 -16.72
C GLN A 296 12.78 9.65 -16.22
N ASN A 297 12.59 10.44 -15.19
CA ASN A 297 11.27 10.79 -14.70
C ASN A 297 10.63 11.89 -15.56
N VAL A 298 9.30 11.86 -15.63
CA VAL A 298 8.46 12.86 -16.29
C VAL A 298 7.91 13.87 -15.29
N ASP A 299 7.41 14.99 -15.80
CA ASP A 299 6.65 15.94 -14.95
C ASP A 299 5.26 15.37 -14.64
N MET A 300 5.12 14.77 -13.48
CA MET A 300 3.87 14.17 -13.01
C MET A 300 2.73 15.19 -12.86
N ARG A 301 3.01 16.51 -12.85
CA ARG A 301 1.97 17.56 -12.72
C ARG A 301 1.04 17.55 -13.92
N ARG A 302 1.56 17.36 -15.14
CA ARG A 302 0.73 17.26 -16.35
C ARG A 302 -0.30 16.15 -16.23
N ILE A 303 0.15 14.96 -15.85
CA ILE A 303 -0.72 13.78 -15.69
C ILE A 303 -1.74 14.03 -14.57
N TYR A 304 -1.29 14.58 -13.44
CA TYR A 304 -2.17 14.92 -12.33
C TYR A 304 -3.26 15.91 -12.73
N GLU A 305 -2.89 17.08 -13.29
CA GLU A 305 -3.86 18.12 -13.65
C GLU A 305 -4.90 17.61 -14.65
N LYS A 306 -4.48 16.75 -15.58
CA LYS A 306 -5.39 16.18 -16.57
C LYS A 306 -6.38 15.18 -15.98
N HIS A 307 -5.99 14.39 -14.99
CA HIS A 307 -6.77 13.26 -14.51
C HIS A 307 -7.26 13.40 -13.05
N LYS A 308 -6.98 14.51 -12.36
CA LYS A 308 -7.32 14.72 -10.94
C LYS A 308 -8.82 14.61 -10.60
N ASN A 309 -9.70 14.81 -11.58
CA ASN A 309 -11.15 14.70 -11.42
C ASN A 309 -11.70 13.33 -11.81
N ASN A 310 -10.88 12.39 -12.28
CA ASN A 310 -11.31 11.03 -12.55
C ASN A 310 -11.38 10.25 -11.24
N PRO A 311 -12.54 9.71 -10.82
CA PRO A 311 -12.71 9.03 -9.54
C PRO A 311 -11.92 7.74 -9.42
N HIS A 312 -11.48 7.16 -10.54
CA HIS A 312 -10.70 5.93 -10.59
C HIS A 312 -9.20 6.15 -10.81
N VAL A 313 -8.72 7.41 -10.89
CA VAL A 313 -7.30 7.70 -11.09
C VAL A 313 -6.70 8.31 -9.82
N PHE A 314 -5.73 7.61 -9.25
CA PHE A 314 -5.03 7.99 -8.03
C PHE A 314 -3.57 8.30 -8.32
N HIS A 315 -3.06 9.38 -7.77
CA HIS A 315 -1.67 9.81 -7.96
C HIS A 315 -0.87 9.68 -6.66
N ASN A 316 0.37 9.26 -6.76
CA ASN A 316 1.27 9.33 -5.61
C ASN A 316 1.64 10.80 -5.33
N THR A 317 0.93 11.42 -4.40
CA THR A 317 1.05 12.84 -4.06
C THR A 317 2.38 13.24 -3.42
N VAL A 318 3.20 12.28 -2.98
CA VAL A 318 4.55 12.57 -2.44
C VAL A 318 5.39 13.38 -3.45
N HIS A 319 5.14 13.20 -4.74
CA HIS A 319 5.82 13.92 -5.82
C HIS A 319 5.14 15.23 -6.24
N LEU A 320 3.99 15.56 -5.63
CA LEU A 320 3.21 16.78 -5.88
C LEU A 320 3.22 17.72 -4.68
N ALA A 321 4.14 17.54 -3.76
CA ALA A 321 4.24 18.25 -2.49
C ALA A 321 4.20 19.79 -2.60
N ASP A 322 4.59 20.34 -3.75
CA ASP A 322 4.60 21.78 -3.99
C ASP A 322 3.20 22.43 -4.04
N LYS A 323 2.15 21.62 -4.24
CA LYS A 323 0.78 22.12 -4.41
C LYS A 323 -0.16 21.81 -3.26
N ILE A 324 0.33 21.12 -2.23
CA ILE A 324 -0.44 20.81 -1.03
C ILE A 324 0.19 21.52 0.16
N PRO A 325 -0.11 22.82 0.37
CA PRO A 325 0.55 23.65 1.39
C PRO A 325 0.35 23.15 2.82
N GLU A 326 -0.68 22.34 3.06
CA GLU A 326 -1.14 21.99 4.40
C GLU A 326 -0.75 20.57 4.85
N SER A 327 -0.21 19.73 3.98
CA SER A 327 0.25 18.40 4.42
C SER A 327 1.66 18.51 5.02
N LYS A 328 1.75 18.62 6.33
CA LYS A 328 2.99 18.65 7.11
C LYS A 328 3.78 17.31 7.08
N TYR A 329 3.40 16.34 6.24
CA TYR A 329 3.97 14.99 6.21
C TYR A 329 4.41 14.61 4.80
N TYR A 330 5.61 15.03 4.43
CA TYR A 330 6.25 14.65 3.20
C TYR A 330 7.28 13.55 3.48
N GLY A 331 7.11 12.38 2.89
CA GLY A 331 8.13 11.34 2.97
C GLY A 331 7.58 9.92 3.10
N CYS A 332 8.46 8.96 2.95
CA CYS A 332 8.18 7.55 3.15
C CYS A 332 8.13 7.23 4.64
N ASP A 333 6.97 6.81 5.14
CA ASP A 333 6.87 6.40 6.55
C ASP A 333 7.39 4.97 6.74
N ILE A 334 8.69 4.87 6.97
CA ILE A 334 9.36 3.59 7.23
C ILE A 334 8.91 2.93 8.54
N ARG A 335 8.20 3.66 9.42
CA ARG A 335 7.69 3.11 10.67
C ARG A 335 6.43 2.27 10.51
N GLN A 336 5.71 2.45 9.40
CA GLN A 336 4.46 1.72 9.14
C GLN A 336 4.66 0.47 8.30
N LEU A 337 5.72 0.43 7.51
CA LEU A 337 5.96 -0.58 6.50
C LEU A 337 7.35 -1.19 6.65
N ILE A 338 7.42 -2.51 6.68
CA ILE A 338 8.66 -3.26 6.51
C ILE A 338 8.64 -4.07 5.22
N ASN A 339 9.83 -4.32 4.70
CA ASN A 339 9.99 -5.10 3.48
C ASN A 339 10.89 -6.29 3.77
N ILE A 340 10.55 -7.45 3.24
CA ILE A 340 11.29 -8.69 3.43
C ILE A 340 11.63 -9.24 2.04
N ASP A 341 12.92 -9.42 1.77
CA ASP A 341 13.37 -10.01 0.51
C ASP A 341 13.11 -11.54 0.48
N VAL A 342 13.34 -12.14 -0.67
CA VAL A 342 13.16 -13.58 -0.89
C VAL A 342 13.97 -14.44 0.08
N ASN A 343 15.12 -13.95 0.56
CA ASN A 343 15.97 -14.62 1.54
C ASN A 343 15.54 -14.37 2.99
N GLY A 344 14.45 -13.63 3.22
CA GLY A 344 13.96 -13.28 4.55
C GLY A 344 14.67 -12.11 5.22
N ARG A 345 15.52 -11.36 4.50
CA ARG A 345 16.23 -10.22 5.06
C ARG A 345 15.33 -9.00 5.15
N LEU A 346 15.40 -8.31 6.27
CA LEU A 346 14.70 -7.04 6.45
C LEU A 346 15.32 -5.94 5.57
N LEU A 347 14.47 -5.28 4.81
CA LEU A 347 14.77 -4.08 4.04
C LEU A 347 13.92 -2.94 4.59
N ILE A 348 14.55 -1.85 5.01
CA ILE A 348 13.81 -0.66 5.46
C ILE A 348 13.13 0.05 4.28
N CYS A 349 13.72 -0.06 3.11
CA CYS A 349 13.14 0.39 1.84
C CYS A 349 13.37 -0.70 0.80
N HIS A 350 12.33 -1.15 0.11
CA HIS A 350 12.47 -2.20 -0.90
C HIS A 350 13.31 -1.79 -2.12
N MET A 351 13.48 -0.47 -2.33
CA MET A 351 14.39 0.06 -3.36
C MET A 351 15.85 0.08 -2.91
N ASP A 352 16.10 0.04 -1.59
CA ASP A 352 17.45 0.05 -1.04
C ASP A 352 17.97 -1.39 -0.81
N ARG A 353 18.29 -2.04 -1.91
CA ARG A 353 18.72 -3.43 -1.92
C ARG A 353 20.16 -3.63 -1.38
N LYS A 354 20.94 -2.54 -1.29
CA LYS A 354 22.33 -2.57 -0.82
C LYS A 354 22.45 -2.69 0.70
N HIS A 355 21.49 -2.12 1.44
CA HIS A 355 21.55 -2.06 2.90
C HIS A 355 20.58 -3.06 3.57
N LYS A 356 20.69 -4.34 3.16
CA LYS A 356 19.93 -5.43 3.75
C LYS A 356 20.36 -5.65 5.20
N LYS A 357 19.35 -5.83 6.06
CA LYS A 357 19.55 -6.15 7.48
C LYS A 357 19.55 -7.66 7.71
N GLY A 358 19.52 -8.08 8.95
CA GLY A 358 19.45 -9.49 9.32
C GLY A 358 18.15 -10.19 8.89
N PRO A 359 18.08 -11.52 9.02
CA PRO A 359 16.85 -12.26 8.79
C PRO A 359 15.76 -11.78 9.72
N ILE A 360 14.54 -11.61 9.19
CA ILE A 360 13.39 -11.06 9.94
C ILE A 360 13.07 -11.93 11.18
N GLU A 361 13.30 -13.21 11.11
CA GLU A 361 13.04 -14.17 12.19
C GLU A 361 13.88 -13.94 13.45
N LYS A 362 14.94 -13.14 13.37
CA LYS A 362 15.78 -12.75 14.52
C LYS A 362 15.29 -11.52 15.27
N TYR A 363 14.35 -10.77 14.70
CA TYR A 363 13.89 -9.54 15.32
C TYR A 363 12.79 -9.82 16.35
N THR A 364 12.97 -9.29 17.55
CA THR A 364 11.86 -9.10 18.50
C THR A 364 11.13 -7.78 18.13
N PRO A 365 9.91 -7.54 18.68
CA PRO A 365 9.24 -6.25 18.52
C PRO A 365 10.11 -5.06 18.92
N GLU A 366 10.85 -5.16 20.02
CA GLU A 366 11.72 -4.10 20.54
C GLU A 366 12.91 -3.86 19.60
N MET A 367 13.57 -4.94 19.14
CA MET A 367 14.68 -4.84 18.19
C MET A 367 14.24 -4.21 16.86
N LEU A 368 13.03 -4.55 16.39
CA LEU A 368 12.46 -3.96 15.19
C LEU A 368 12.24 -2.46 15.35
N LEU A 369 11.64 -2.01 16.46
CA LEU A 369 11.45 -0.59 16.75
C LEU A 369 12.79 0.16 16.81
N GLN A 370 13.78 -0.40 17.49
CA GLN A 370 15.11 0.19 17.59
C GLN A 370 15.78 0.33 16.22
N GLU A 371 15.69 -0.71 15.38
CA GLU A 371 16.27 -0.68 14.02
C GLU A 371 15.59 0.37 13.14
N LEU A 372 14.26 0.47 13.21
CA LEU A 372 13.50 1.47 12.46
C LEU A 372 13.85 2.89 12.90
N ASP A 373 13.93 3.12 14.20
CA ASP A 373 14.25 4.42 14.79
C ASP A 373 15.70 4.84 14.45
N PHE A 374 16.64 3.93 14.58
CA PHE A 374 18.05 4.16 14.20
C PHE A 374 18.18 4.51 12.73
N THR A 375 17.50 3.75 11.85
CA THR A 375 17.57 3.99 10.41
C THR A 375 16.91 5.33 10.05
N LEU A 376 15.77 5.68 10.67
CA LEU A 376 15.10 6.95 10.46
C LEU A 376 16.02 8.13 10.86
N ARG A 377 16.59 8.10 12.07
CA ARG A 377 17.53 9.14 12.55
C ARG A 377 18.75 9.26 11.65
N SER A 378 19.30 8.13 11.21
CA SER A 378 20.47 8.12 10.30
C SER A 378 20.15 8.76 8.94
N ARG A 379 18.94 8.51 8.39
CA ARG A 379 18.50 9.13 7.13
C ARG A 379 18.30 10.64 7.26
N LEU A 380 17.65 11.08 8.33
CA LEU A 380 17.42 12.51 8.59
C LEU A 380 18.72 13.30 8.74
N LYS A 381 19.73 12.73 9.41
CA LYS A 381 21.04 13.36 9.58
C LYS A 381 21.83 13.53 8.28
N LYS A 382 21.60 12.67 7.28
CA LYS A 382 22.30 12.68 5.98
C LYS A 382 21.68 13.66 4.97
N GLN A 383 20.48 14.16 5.22
CA GLN A 383 19.80 15.06 4.29
C GLN A 383 19.97 16.51 4.75
N GLU A 384 20.75 17.31 4.02
CA GLU A 384 20.96 18.74 4.32
C GLU A 384 19.64 19.51 4.45
N THR A 385 18.66 19.19 3.61
CA THR A 385 17.32 19.79 3.63
C THR A 385 16.48 19.46 4.88
N CYS A 386 16.90 18.48 5.68
CA CYS A 386 16.20 18.09 6.90
C CYS A 386 16.86 18.63 8.18
N LYS A 387 18.03 19.25 8.09
CA LYS A 387 18.77 19.74 9.26
C LYS A 387 18.01 20.87 9.97
N ASP A 388 17.41 21.78 9.19
CA ASP A 388 16.74 22.99 9.67
C ASP A 388 15.22 22.95 9.41
N CYS A 389 14.65 21.75 9.28
CA CYS A 389 13.23 21.57 8.98
C CYS A 389 12.39 21.69 10.26
N ASP A 390 11.48 22.67 10.29
CA ASP A 390 10.58 22.94 11.42
C ASP A 390 9.73 21.73 11.85
N VAL A 391 9.42 20.82 10.92
CA VAL A 391 8.69 19.58 11.20
C VAL A 391 9.52 18.60 12.06
N ASN A 392 10.86 18.64 11.95
CA ASN A 392 11.76 17.74 12.67
C ASN A 392 12.40 18.39 13.92
N SER A 393 12.33 19.72 14.04
CA SER A 393 12.88 20.47 15.18
C SER A 393 11.94 20.53 16.39
N SER A 394 10.69 20.05 16.26
CA SER A 394 9.73 20.08 17.37
C SER A 394 10.11 19.13 18.49
N SER A 395 9.94 19.58 19.76
CA SER A 395 10.19 18.80 20.98
C SER A 395 9.30 17.54 21.12
N GLU A 396 8.29 17.39 20.29
CA GLU A 396 7.30 16.27 20.31
C GLU A 396 7.76 15.02 19.52
N GLY A 397 9.01 14.98 19.08
CA GLY A 397 9.57 13.83 18.37
C GLY A 397 9.53 13.94 16.84
N ILE A 398 10.05 12.91 16.16
CA ILE A 398 10.20 12.90 14.71
C ILE A 398 8.82 12.71 14.06
N LYS A 399 8.30 13.76 13.43
CA LYS A 399 7.00 13.77 12.74
C LYS A 399 7.07 13.39 11.26
N CYS A 400 8.26 13.41 10.64
CA CYS A 400 8.46 13.15 9.22
C CYS A 400 9.46 12.02 8.99
N GLY A 401 9.19 11.11 8.06
CA GLY A 401 10.09 10.03 7.63
C GLY A 401 11.26 10.47 6.73
N GLY A 402 11.40 11.78 6.48
CA GLY A 402 12.35 12.32 5.53
C GLY A 402 11.91 12.14 4.07
N PHE A 403 12.61 12.76 3.15
CA PHE A 403 12.35 12.59 1.72
C PHE A 403 12.85 11.22 1.23
N CYS A 404 12.20 10.70 0.18
CA CYS A 404 12.68 9.49 -0.48
C CYS A 404 14.04 9.77 -1.13
N GLN A 405 15.08 9.03 -0.73
CA GLN A 405 16.43 9.20 -1.27
C GLN A 405 16.52 8.93 -2.79
N PHE A 406 15.56 8.20 -3.35
CA PHE A 406 15.49 7.85 -4.77
C PHE A 406 14.65 8.83 -5.60
N SER A 407 13.86 9.71 -4.96
CA SER A 407 13.07 10.75 -5.64
C SER A 407 13.71 12.14 -5.60
N ASN A 408 14.93 12.25 -5.09
CA ASN A 408 15.61 13.50 -4.76
C ASN A 408 15.90 14.46 -5.93
N THR A 409 15.79 14.01 -7.17
CA THR A 409 16.11 14.86 -8.33
C THR A 409 15.09 15.97 -8.54
N PHE A 410 13.84 15.75 -8.17
CA PHE A 410 12.76 16.71 -8.39
C PHE A 410 12.68 17.82 -7.32
N ILE A 411 13.01 17.48 -6.07
CA ILE A 411 12.91 18.39 -4.93
C ILE A 411 14.15 19.28 -4.78
N LYS A 412 15.33 18.75 -5.13
CA LYS A 412 16.60 19.54 -5.05
C LYS A 412 16.60 20.81 -5.90
N ASN A 413 15.92 20.80 -7.03
CA ASN A 413 15.90 21.93 -7.94
C ASN A 413 14.98 23.07 -7.45
N LYS A 414 13.97 22.80 -6.62
CA LYS A 414 13.03 23.81 -6.14
C LYS A 414 13.36 24.43 -4.78
N ILE A 415 14.09 23.70 -3.92
CA ILE A 415 14.55 24.28 -2.64
C ILE A 415 15.68 25.30 -2.86
N LYS A 416 16.39 25.21 -4.01
CA LYS A 416 17.37 26.24 -4.41
C LYS A 416 16.76 27.51 -4.98
N GLU A 417 15.48 27.51 -5.32
CA GLU A 417 14.74 28.66 -5.87
C GLU A 417 13.90 29.39 -4.82
N ARG A 418 13.99 29.01 -3.54
CA ARG A 418 13.49 29.74 -2.37
C ARG A 418 14.65 30.22 -1.50
#